data_a8a629478d8c108e9fed9aa7950303b1
#
_entry.id   a8a629478d8c108e9fed9aa7950303b1
#
_cell.length_a   1.000
_cell.length_b   1.000
_cell.length_c   1.000
_cell.angle_alpha   90.00
_cell.angle_beta   90.00
_cell.angle_gamma   90.00
#
_symmetry.space_group_name_H-M   'P 1'
#
loop_
_entity.id
_entity.type
_entity.pdbx_description
1 polymer ?
#
loop_
_entity_poly.entity_id
_entity_poly.type
_entity_poly.pdbx_seq_one_letter_code
_entity_poly.pdbx_strand_id
1 'polypeptide(L)'
;MPKFTTPQLSWLTTLGKEADIVLASRVRLARNLKNLPFPNRANINDLAQIKELIIRLIPAIESATGLKFDYLEIDKLTHLEQQVLVEKHLISKKLLTNPENRLLILSQDASVTIMVNEDDHLRIQCMASGLDLNTPLAKAFAIDDAIEAYLNIAFDEKMGYLTACPTNLGTGLRASVLLHLPALVMTQQLSKIVNISPQLGLAIRNFFGEDNAGNIFQIDNQLTLGFK
;
A
#
# COMPACT_ATOMS: atom_id res chain seq x y z
N MET A 1 -13.60 -23.35 -7.00
CA MET A 1 -12.26 -22.83 -6.68
C MET A 1 -12.14 -21.47 -7.31
N PRO A 2 -11.92 -20.38 -6.57
CA PRO A 2 -11.58 -19.13 -7.19
C PRO A 2 -10.31 -19.35 -7.99
N LYS A 3 -10.31 -18.94 -9.25
CA LYS A 3 -9.12 -19.00 -10.13
C LYS A 3 -8.11 -17.94 -9.68
N PHE A 4 -7.50 -18.13 -8.51
CA PHE A 4 -6.26 -17.48 -8.18
C PHE A 4 -5.12 -18.20 -8.88
N THR A 5 -5.16 -18.18 -10.19
CA THR A 5 -3.92 -18.21 -10.95
C THR A 5 -3.19 -16.95 -10.52
N THR A 6 -2.08 -17.15 -9.82
CA THR A 6 -1.18 -16.10 -9.35
C THR A 6 -1.11 -14.97 -10.35
N PRO A 7 -1.64 -13.76 -10.05
CA PRO A 7 -1.54 -12.66 -10.99
C PRO A 7 -0.07 -12.43 -11.31
N GLN A 8 0.22 -12.34 -12.59
CA GLN A 8 1.56 -12.00 -13.05
C GLN A 8 1.79 -10.55 -12.60
N LEU A 9 2.78 -10.34 -11.73
CA LEU A 9 3.07 -9.01 -11.21
C LEU A 9 3.65 -8.17 -12.34
N SER A 10 2.82 -7.40 -13.02
CA SER A 10 3.22 -6.58 -14.17
C SER A 10 4.40 -5.66 -13.84
N TRP A 11 4.44 -5.13 -12.63
CA TRP A 11 5.48 -4.24 -12.13
C TRP A 11 6.84 -4.94 -11.85
N LEU A 12 6.90 -6.28 -11.82
CA LEU A 12 8.15 -7.05 -11.74
C LEU A 12 8.60 -7.62 -13.07
N THR A 13 7.68 -7.81 -14.02
CA THR A 13 7.98 -8.46 -15.31
C THR A 13 8.33 -7.49 -16.43
N THR A 14 7.98 -6.21 -16.24
CA THR A 14 8.26 -5.14 -17.19
C THR A 14 9.49 -4.35 -16.74
N LEU A 15 10.44 -4.11 -17.65
CA LEU A 15 11.58 -3.25 -17.38
C LEU A 15 11.11 -1.79 -17.37
N GLY A 16 11.30 -1.11 -16.26
CA GLY A 16 11.00 0.31 -16.08
C GLY A 16 12.24 1.18 -16.26
N LYS A 17 12.09 2.47 -15.99
CA LYS A 17 13.20 3.42 -15.97
C LYS A 17 14.19 3.06 -14.85
N GLU A 18 15.51 3.15 -15.11
CA GLU A 18 16.59 2.82 -14.17
C GLU A 18 16.50 1.37 -13.62
N ALA A 19 16.01 0.43 -14.42
CA ALA A 19 15.71 -0.94 -14.01
C ALA A 19 16.96 -1.76 -13.59
N ASP A 20 18.15 -1.32 -13.89
CA ASP A 20 19.44 -1.87 -13.42
C ASP A 20 19.63 -1.69 -11.90
N ILE A 21 19.02 -0.65 -11.31
CA ILE A 21 19.10 -0.34 -9.88
C ILE A 21 17.71 -0.35 -9.24
N VAL A 22 16.70 0.22 -9.91
CA VAL A 22 15.36 0.41 -9.38
C VAL A 22 14.45 -0.71 -9.86
N LEU A 23 14.02 -1.56 -8.93
CA LEU A 23 13.12 -2.68 -9.23
C LEU A 23 11.67 -2.22 -9.40
N ALA A 24 11.20 -1.37 -8.50
CA ALA A 24 9.82 -0.89 -8.50
C ALA A 24 9.67 0.42 -7.72
N SER A 25 8.64 1.18 -8.08
CA SER A 25 8.13 2.33 -7.34
C SER A 25 6.74 2.01 -6.79
N ARG A 26 6.44 2.51 -5.58
CA ARG A 26 5.17 2.28 -4.89
C ARG A 26 4.67 3.55 -4.23
N VAL A 27 3.37 3.80 -4.39
CA VAL A 27 2.63 4.83 -3.65
C VAL A 27 1.55 4.17 -2.83
N ARG A 28 1.37 4.62 -1.59
CA ARG A 28 0.33 4.17 -0.67
C ARG A 28 -0.39 5.36 -0.09
N LEU A 29 -1.72 5.25 0.05
CA LEU A 29 -2.56 6.20 0.76
C LEU A 29 -3.26 5.46 1.90
N ALA A 30 -3.32 6.10 3.08
CA ALA A 30 -4.10 5.66 4.23
C ALA A 30 -5.31 6.58 4.40
N ARG A 31 -6.52 6.00 4.49
CA ARG A 31 -7.78 6.75 4.65
C ARG A 31 -8.69 6.08 5.66
N ASN A 32 -9.39 6.90 6.43
CA ASN A 32 -10.46 6.46 7.32
C ASN A 32 -11.77 7.18 6.99
N LEU A 33 -12.88 6.51 7.18
CA LEU A 33 -14.21 7.08 7.01
C LEU A 33 -14.57 7.92 8.23
N LYS A 34 -15.15 9.09 7.99
CA LYS A 34 -15.68 9.95 9.05
C LYS A 34 -16.88 9.27 9.72
N ASN A 35 -17.02 9.49 11.02
CA ASN A 35 -18.13 8.97 11.84
C ASN A 35 -18.18 7.44 12.02
N LEU A 36 -17.12 6.72 11.65
CA LEU A 36 -16.95 5.31 11.99
C LEU A 36 -15.69 5.14 12.85
N PRO A 37 -15.74 4.26 13.87
CA PRO A 37 -14.54 4.01 14.68
C PRO A 37 -13.46 3.36 13.82
N PHE A 38 -12.22 3.79 14.00
CA PHE A 38 -11.07 3.22 13.28
C PHE A 38 -10.91 1.72 13.59
N PRO A 39 -10.30 0.92 12.71
CA PRO A 39 -10.29 -0.54 12.82
C PRO A 39 -9.81 -1.07 14.18
N ASN A 40 -8.88 -0.36 14.83
CA ASN A 40 -8.37 -0.72 16.16
C ASN A 40 -9.37 -0.52 17.32
N ARG A 41 -10.49 0.17 17.08
CA ARG A 41 -11.58 0.42 18.04
C ARG A 41 -12.95 -0.01 17.52
N ALA A 42 -13.03 -0.41 16.26
CA ALA A 42 -14.25 -0.84 15.62
C ALA A 42 -14.72 -2.21 16.16
N ASN A 43 -16.02 -2.38 16.30
CA ASN A 43 -16.61 -3.69 16.53
C ASN A 43 -16.82 -4.42 15.19
N ILE A 44 -17.23 -5.69 15.25
CA ILE A 44 -17.38 -6.54 14.07
C ILE A 44 -18.42 -6.02 13.07
N ASN A 45 -19.48 -5.37 13.57
CA ASN A 45 -20.54 -4.80 12.72
C ASN A 45 -20.04 -3.55 12.00
N ASP A 46 -19.25 -2.71 12.68
CA ASP A 46 -18.62 -1.55 12.06
C ASP A 46 -17.70 -1.97 10.90
N LEU A 47 -16.86 -3.00 11.13
CA LEU A 47 -15.95 -3.54 10.10
C LEU A 47 -16.73 -4.15 8.92
N ALA A 48 -17.84 -4.88 9.21
CA ALA A 48 -18.70 -5.43 8.18
C ALA A 48 -19.36 -4.32 7.34
N GLN A 49 -19.84 -3.26 7.99
CA GLN A 49 -20.42 -2.10 7.30
C GLN A 49 -19.41 -1.44 6.36
N ILE A 50 -18.18 -1.22 6.83
CA ILE A 50 -17.11 -0.63 6.01
C ILE A 50 -16.81 -1.51 4.80
N LYS A 51 -16.64 -2.83 5.02
CA LYS A 51 -16.42 -3.79 3.94
C LYS A 51 -17.47 -3.68 2.85
N GLU A 52 -18.75 -3.70 3.21
CA GLU A 52 -19.87 -3.61 2.26
C GLU A 52 -19.92 -2.27 1.52
N LEU A 53 -19.65 -1.15 2.21
CA LEU A 53 -19.59 0.17 1.58
C LEU A 53 -18.50 0.21 0.49
N ILE A 54 -17.32 -0.34 0.78
CA ILE A 54 -16.21 -0.32 -0.18
C ILE A 54 -16.44 -1.28 -1.35
N ILE A 55 -17.03 -2.46 -1.14
CA ILE A 55 -17.40 -3.36 -2.24
C ILE A 55 -18.34 -2.67 -3.24
N ARG A 56 -19.29 -1.89 -2.75
CA ARG A 56 -20.24 -1.15 -3.62
C ARG A 56 -19.56 -0.06 -4.46
N LEU A 57 -18.38 0.41 -4.06
CA LEU A 57 -17.63 1.45 -4.80
C LEU A 57 -16.70 0.87 -5.87
N ILE A 58 -16.52 -0.44 -5.96
CA ILE A 58 -15.65 -1.05 -6.98
C ILE A 58 -16.00 -0.56 -8.40
N PRO A 59 -17.27 -0.49 -8.85
CA PRO A 59 -17.59 0.03 -10.19
C PRO A 59 -17.15 1.48 -10.41
N ALA A 60 -17.24 2.33 -9.38
CA ALA A 60 -16.79 3.73 -9.46
C ALA A 60 -15.26 3.80 -9.58
N ILE A 61 -14.54 2.99 -8.80
CA ILE A 61 -13.08 2.87 -8.87
C ILE A 61 -12.64 2.34 -10.25
N GLU A 62 -13.33 1.34 -10.79
CA GLU A 62 -13.08 0.83 -12.15
C GLU A 62 -13.26 1.92 -13.21
N SER A 63 -14.33 2.71 -13.10
CA SER A 63 -14.60 3.82 -14.02
C SER A 63 -13.50 4.90 -13.95
N ALA A 64 -13.03 5.24 -12.75
CA ALA A 64 -12.01 6.27 -12.54
C ALA A 64 -10.62 5.84 -13.03
N THR A 65 -10.28 4.56 -12.91
CA THR A 65 -8.93 4.04 -13.22
C THR A 65 -8.82 3.38 -14.58
N GLY A 66 -9.96 2.97 -15.19
CA GLY A 66 -9.98 2.13 -16.38
C GLY A 66 -9.52 0.68 -16.14
N LEU A 67 -9.25 0.31 -14.89
CA LEU A 67 -8.83 -1.03 -14.51
C LEU A 67 -10.02 -1.88 -14.08
N LYS A 68 -9.88 -3.21 -14.16
CA LYS A 68 -10.83 -4.17 -13.62
C LYS A 68 -10.31 -4.72 -12.31
N PHE A 69 -11.22 -4.89 -11.34
CA PHE A 69 -10.88 -5.33 -10.00
C PHE A 69 -11.66 -6.59 -9.60
N ASP A 70 -10.96 -7.49 -8.95
CA ASP A 70 -11.52 -8.58 -8.18
C ASP A 70 -11.38 -8.30 -6.68
N TYR A 71 -12.20 -8.93 -5.85
CA TYR A 71 -12.04 -8.80 -4.39
C TYR A 71 -12.01 -10.15 -3.70
N LEU A 72 -11.30 -10.19 -2.57
CA LEU A 72 -11.06 -11.36 -1.76
C LEU A 72 -11.33 -11.06 -0.30
N GLU A 73 -12.21 -11.85 0.30
CA GLU A 73 -12.39 -11.85 1.74
C GLU A 73 -11.26 -12.67 2.38
N ILE A 74 -10.51 -12.05 3.27
CA ILE A 74 -9.27 -12.65 3.81
C ILE A 74 -9.54 -13.89 4.66
N ASP A 75 -10.66 -13.90 5.39
CA ASP A 75 -11.10 -15.04 6.21
C ASP A 75 -11.54 -16.27 5.40
N LYS A 76 -11.83 -16.11 4.11
CA LYS A 76 -12.20 -17.20 3.20
C LYS A 76 -11.00 -17.83 2.47
N LEU A 77 -9.81 -17.23 2.60
CA LEU A 77 -8.59 -17.72 1.97
C LEU A 77 -7.93 -18.81 2.82
N THR A 78 -7.36 -19.81 2.14
CA THR A 78 -6.48 -20.79 2.79
C THR A 78 -5.20 -20.12 3.29
N HIS A 79 -4.55 -20.72 4.28
CA HIS A 79 -3.28 -20.21 4.81
C HIS A 79 -2.19 -20.08 3.72
N LEU A 80 -2.16 -21.00 2.76
CA LEU A 80 -1.22 -20.95 1.63
C LEU A 80 -1.49 -19.75 0.72
N GLU A 81 -2.76 -19.48 0.38
CA GLU A 81 -3.15 -18.31 -0.42
C GLU A 81 -2.79 -17.00 0.29
N GLN A 82 -3.04 -16.92 1.60
CA GLN A 82 -2.64 -15.78 2.42
C GLN A 82 -1.13 -15.55 2.40
N GLN A 83 -0.32 -16.61 2.55
CA GLN A 83 1.14 -16.51 2.48
C GLN A 83 1.62 -16.04 1.10
N VAL A 84 1.08 -16.58 0.02
CA VAL A 84 1.41 -16.17 -1.35
C VAL A 84 1.13 -14.68 -1.57
N LEU A 85 0.01 -14.14 -1.06
CA LEU A 85 -0.31 -12.72 -1.16
C LEU A 85 0.70 -11.84 -0.39
N VAL A 86 1.16 -12.30 0.78
CA VAL A 86 2.19 -11.60 1.56
C VAL A 86 3.55 -11.62 0.85
N GLU A 87 3.98 -12.78 0.37
CA GLU A 87 5.26 -12.94 -0.35
C GLU A 87 5.31 -12.11 -1.63
N LYS A 88 4.17 -11.98 -2.31
CA LYS A 88 4.01 -11.10 -3.47
C LYS A 88 3.85 -9.62 -3.12
N HIS A 89 3.91 -9.24 -1.85
CA HIS A 89 3.72 -7.87 -1.36
C HIS A 89 2.39 -7.22 -1.79
N LEU A 90 1.37 -8.03 -2.09
CA LEU A 90 0.02 -7.58 -2.41
C LEU A 90 -0.76 -7.20 -1.14
N ILE A 91 -0.44 -7.83 -0.02
CA ILE A 91 -0.98 -7.50 1.30
C ILE A 91 0.12 -7.37 2.35
N SER A 92 -0.20 -6.71 3.45
CA SER A 92 0.65 -6.70 4.64
C SER A 92 0.36 -7.92 5.53
N LYS A 93 1.34 -8.32 6.36
CA LYS A 93 1.13 -9.36 7.39
C LYS A 93 0.02 -8.96 8.39
N LYS A 94 -0.16 -7.66 8.63
CA LYS A 94 -1.20 -7.14 9.54
C LYS A 94 -2.63 -7.43 9.06
N LEU A 95 -2.85 -7.46 7.74
CA LEU A 95 -4.17 -7.79 7.19
C LEU A 95 -4.62 -9.21 7.58
N LEU A 96 -3.68 -10.11 7.89
CA LEU A 96 -3.95 -11.48 8.32
C LEU A 96 -4.25 -11.61 9.82
N THR A 97 -3.99 -10.56 10.61
CA THR A 97 -4.30 -10.56 12.04
C THR A 97 -5.80 -10.28 12.23
N ASN A 98 -6.56 -11.22 12.79
CA ASN A 98 -8.02 -11.14 12.88
C ASN A 98 -8.68 -10.91 11.51
N PRO A 99 -8.65 -11.89 10.60
CA PRO A 99 -8.98 -11.72 9.17
C PRO A 99 -10.48 -11.45 8.91
N GLU A 100 -11.34 -11.58 9.90
CA GLU A 100 -12.78 -11.39 9.79
C GLU A 100 -13.13 -9.96 9.35
N ASN A 101 -14.01 -9.85 8.34
CA ASN A 101 -14.39 -8.58 7.69
C ASN A 101 -13.23 -7.77 7.11
N ARG A 102 -12.09 -8.41 6.83
CA ARG A 102 -11.00 -7.83 6.06
C ARG A 102 -11.08 -8.23 4.60
N LEU A 103 -10.76 -7.28 3.74
CA LEU A 103 -10.91 -7.44 2.29
C LEU A 103 -9.63 -6.99 1.58
N LEU A 104 -9.29 -7.71 0.52
CA LEU A 104 -8.35 -7.26 -0.50
C LEU A 104 -9.12 -7.01 -1.79
N ILE A 105 -9.01 -5.80 -2.36
CA ILE A 105 -9.42 -5.50 -3.72
C ILE A 105 -8.14 -5.41 -4.55
N LEU A 106 -8.10 -6.13 -5.67
CA LEU A 106 -6.90 -6.32 -6.48
C LEU A 106 -7.23 -6.07 -7.95
N SER A 107 -6.45 -5.22 -8.63
CA SER A 107 -6.54 -5.07 -10.07
C SER A 107 -6.02 -6.33 -10.80
N GLN A 108 -6.58 -6.63 -11.97
CA GLN A 108 -6.22 -7.83 -12.73
C GLN A 108 -4.74 -7.86 -13.13
N ASP A 109 -4.11 -6.69 -13.32
CA ASP A 109 -2.69 -6.53 -13.60
C ASP A 109 -1.80 -6.52 -12.34
N ALA A 110 -2.41 -6.66 -11.15
CA ALA A 110 -1.78 -6.59 -9.84
C ALA A 110 -0.98 -5.30 -9.58
N SER A 111 -1.21 -4.23 -10.36
CA SER A 111 -0.57 -2.93 -10.11
C SER A 111 -1.23 -2.13 -9.00
N VAL A 112 -2.49 -2.45 -8.66
CA VAL A 112 -3.25 -1.77 -7.60
C VAL A 112 -3.80 -2.79 -6.62
N THR A 113 -3.64 -2.51 -5.33
CA THR A 113 -4.29 -3.22 -4.23
C THR A 113 -4.92 -2.23 -3.26
N ILE A 114 -6.13 -2.55 -2.77
CA ILE A 114 -6.78 -1.81 -1.71
C ILE A 114 -7.07 -2.80 -0.57
N MET A 115 -6.38 -2.62 0.54
CA MET A 115 -6.62 -3.38 1.77
C MET A 115 -7.67 -2.65 2.59
N VAL A 116 -8.73 -3.36 2.98
CA VAL A 116 -9.84 -2.82 3.78
C VAL A 116 -9.76 -3.37 5.19
N ASN A 117 -9.94 -2.48 6.18
CA ASN A 117 -9.90 -2.80 7.62
C ASN A 117 -8.56 -3.38 8.10
N GLU A 118 -7.44 -2.82 7.63
CA GLU A 118 -6.11 -3.15 8.15
C GLU A 118 -5.81 -2.33 9.42
N ASP A 119 -4.85 -1.41 9.40
CA ASP A 119 -4.65 -0.39 10.45
C ASP A 119 -5.67 0.74 10.31
N ASP A 120 -5.89 1.15 9.07
CA ASP A 120 -6.88 2.14 8.66
C ASP A 120 -8.00 1.44 7.86
N HIS A 121 -9.15 2.10 7.67
CA HIS A 121 -10.25 1.54 6.89
C HIS A 121 -9.82 1.22 5.45
N LEU A 122 -8.98 2.06 4.87
CA LEU A 122 -8.45 1.90 3.52
C LEU A 122 -6.95 2.10 3.49
N ARG A 123 -6.27 1.17 2.85
CA ARG A 123 -4.87 1.30 2.46
C ARG A 123 -4.75 1.01 0.97
N ILE A 124 -4.78 2.08 0.19
CA ILE A 124 -4.61 2.03 -1.26
C ILE A 124 -3.12 1.89 -1.55
N GLN A 125 -2.73 0.96 -2.40
CA GLN A 125 -1.36 0.74 -2.82
C GLN A 125 -1.31 0.61 -4.34
N CYS A 126 -0.48 1.43 -4.98
CA CYS A 126 -0.24 1.40 -6.42
C CYS A 126 1.25 1.18 -6.69
N MET A 127 1.56 0.33 -7.67
CA MET A 127 2.91 -0.10 -8.04
C MET A 127 3.22 0.26 -9.49
N ALA A 128 4.49 0.57 -9.77
CA ALA A 128 5.04 0.70 -11.12
C ALA A 128 6.43 0.07 -11.18
N SER A 129 6.84 -0.35 -12.38
CA SER A 129 8.19 -0.88 -12.64
C SER A 129 9.22 0.25 -12.67
N GLY A 130 10.41 -0.01 -12.15
CA GLY A 130 11.52 0.95 -12.17
C GLY A 130 11.23 2.25 -11.43
N LEU A 131 11.91 3.32 -11.80
CA LEU A 131 11.77 4.64 -11.19
C LEU A 131 10.63 5.44 -11.84
N ASP A 132 9.42 5.19 -11.38
CA ASP A 132 8.21 5.91 -11.79
C ASP A 132 7.28 6.09 -10.57
N LEU A 133 7.33 7.22 -9.92
CA LEU A 133 6.41 7.57 -8.83
C LEU A 133 5.16 8.29 -9.33
N ASN A 134 5.19 8.88 -10.50
CA ASN A 134 4.08 9.69 -11.03
C ASN A 134 2.88 8.82 -11.43
N THR A 135 3.12 7.73 -12.15
CA THR A 135 2.05 6.82 -12.58
C THR A 135 1.28 6.20 -11.40
N PRO A 136 1.94 5.59 -10.38
CA PRO A 136 1.22 5.08 -9.22
C PRO A 136 0.58 6.18 -8.37
N LEU A 137 1.15 7.39 -8.32
CA LEU A 137 0.55 8.53 -7.62
C LEU A 137 -0.76 8.95 -8.28
N ALA A 138 -0.77 9.13 -9.60
CA ALA A 138 -1.96 9.49 -10.35
C ALA A 138 -3.08 8.43 -10.19
N LYS A 139 -2.74 7.13 -10.25
CA LYS A 139 -3.69 6.05 -10.00
C LYS A 139 -4.24 6.09 -8.56
N ALA A 140 -3.38 6.32 -7.57
CA ALA A 140 -3.79 6.38 -6.18
C ALA A 140 -4.76 7.53 -5.92
N PHE A 141 -4.51 8.71 -6.49
CA PHE A 141 -5.42 9.85 -6.39
C PHE A 141 -6.73 9.63 -7.13
N ALA A 142 -6.71 9.05 -8.32
CA ALA A 142 -7.95 8.73 -9.03
C ALA A 142 -8.86 7.78 -8.23
N ILE A 143 -8.28 6.83 -7.49
CA ILE A 143 -9.02 5.94 -6.59
C ILE A 143 -9.53 6.71 -5.37
N ASP A 144 -8.70 7.55 -4.77
CA ASP A 144 -9.01 8.38 -3.60
C ASP A 144 -10.19 9.31 -3.92
N ASP A 145 -10.10 10.06 -5.02
CA ASP A 145 -11.15 10.95 -5.53
C ASP A 145 -12.47 10.19 -5.80
N ALA A 146 -12.38 8.99 -6.40
CA ALA A 146 -13.55 8.16 -6.65
C ALA A 146 -14.23 7.69 -5.35
N ILE A 147 -13.47 7.47 -4.29
CA ILE A 147 -14.01 7.10 -2.98
C ILE A 147 -14.58 8.34 -2.27
N GLU A 148 -13.87 9.46 -2.27
CA GLU A 148 -14.31 10.73 -1.65
C GLU A 148 -15.59 11.30 -2.28
N ALA A 149 -15.84 11.00 -3.57
CA ALA A 149 -17.09 11.38 -4.23
C ALA A 149 -18.35 10.77 -3.60
N TYR A 150 -18.22 9.65 -2.89
CA TYR A 150 -19.35 8.92 -2.29
C TYR A 150 -19.27 8.79 -0.78
N LEU A 151 -18.06 8.87 -0.19
CA LEU A 151 -17.84 8.66 1.23
C LEU A 151 -17.10 9.83 1.86
N ASN A 152 -17.54 10.26 3.03
CA ASN A 152 -16.85 11.29 3.79
C ASN A 152 -15.60 10.70 4.44
N ILE A 153 -14.44 11.20 4.09
CA ILE A 153 -13.16 10.81 4.70
C ILE A 153 -12.91 11.62 5.97
N ALA A 154 -12.26 10.99 6.95
CA ALA A 154 -11.85 11.63 8.20
C ALA A 154 -10.68 12.58 7.93
N PHE A 155 -10.98 13.88 7.91
CA PHE A 155 -10.04 14.95 7.62
C PHE A 155 -10.20 16.08 8.65
N ASP A 156 -9.08 16.66 9.04
CA ASP A 156 -8.97 17.85 9.91
C ASP A 156 -8.15 18.94 9.19
N GLU A 157 -8.60 20.18 9.25
CA GLU A 157 -7.94 21.28 8.54
C GLU A 157 -6.49 21.55 8.99
N LYS A 158 -6.14 21.20 10.24
CA LYS A 158 -4.80 21.40 10.79
C LYS A 158 -3.93 20.17 10.67
N MET A 159 -4.54 18.99 10.84
CA MET A 159 -3.83 17.69 10.89
C MET A 159 -3.88 16.89 9.59
N GLY A 160 -4.72 17.31 8.61
CA GLY A 160 -4.91 16.57 7.37
C GLY A 160 -5.75 15.31 7.53
N TYR A 161 -5.47 14.28 6.75
CA TYR A 161 -6.15 12.99 6.85
C TYR A 161 -5.83 12.29 8.16
N LEU A 162 -6.88 11.92 8.89
CA LEU A 162 -6.75 11.27 10.19
C LEU A 162 -6.52 9.77 10.02
N THR A 163 -5.42 9.27 10.59
CA THR A 163 -4.99 7.88 10.46
C THR A 163 -4.76 7.25 11.83
N ALA A 164 -4.92 5.92 11.91
CA ALA A 164 -4.67 5.17 13.14
C ALA A 164 -3.19 5.19 13.54
N CYS A 165 -2.29 5.25 12.55
CA CYS A 165 -0.85 5.35 12.79
C CYS A 165 -0.39 6.81 12.67
N PRO A 166 0.20 7.41 13.73
CA PRO A 166 0.68 8.81 13.68
C PRO A 166 1.68 9.09 12.54
N THR A 167 2.41 8.07 12.09
CA THR A 167 3.37 8.23 11.00
C THR A 167 2.74 8.40 9.61
N ASN A 168 1.43 8.21 9.48
CA ASN A 168 0.67 8.45 8.26
C ASN A 168 -0.18 9.73 8.34
N LEU A 169 -0.29 10.35 9.54
CA LEU A 169 -1.08 11.56 9.76
C LEU A 169 -0.64 12.69 8.83
N GLY A 170 -1.56 13.46 8.30
CA GLY A 170 -1.31 14.55 7.37
C GLY A 170 -1.74 14.18 5.96
N THR A 171 -0.83 13.95 5.04
CA THR A 171 -1.17 13.55 3.67
C THR A 171 -1.68 12.11 3.59
N GLY A 172 -1.39 11.27 4.59
CA GLY A 172 -1.63 9.83 4.53
C GLY A 172 -0.84 9.10 3.43
N LEU A 173 0.09 9.82 2.77
CA LEU A 173 0.82 9.35 1.60
C LEU A 173 2.21 8.83 1.97
N ARG A 174 2.50 7.62 1.51
CA ARG A 174 3.86 7.07 1.52
C ARG A 174 4.27 6.67 0.11
N ALA A 175 5.30 7.34 -0.39
CA ALA A 175 6.00 6.96 -1.62
C ALA A 175 7.25 6.15 -1.25
N SER A 176 7.53 5.10 -2.00
CA SER A 176 8.71 4.27 -1.79
C SER A 176 9.27 3.73 -3.09
N VAL A 177 10.57 3.52 -3.09
CA VAL A 177 11.31 2.93 -4.22
C VAL A 177 12.05 1.71 -3.70
N LEU A 178 11.98 0.62 -4.47
CA LEU A 178 12.67 -0.63 -4.19
C LEU A 178 13.95 -0.69 -5.02
N LEU A 179 15.09 -0.80 -4.35
CA LEU A 179 16.41 -0.71 -4.95
C LEU A 179 17.22 -1.99 -4.76
N HIS A 180 17.96 -2.39 -5.79
CA HIS A 180 18.97 -3.43 -5.71
C HIS A 180 20.36 -2.79 -5.62
N LEU A 181 21.01 -2.89 -4.46
CA LEU A 181 22.23 -2.14 -4.12
C LEU A 181 23.42 -3.05 -3.73
N PRO A 182 23.80 -4.06 -4.52
CA PRO A 182 24.86 -5.00 -4.15
C PRO A 182 26.21 -4.31 -3.98
N ALA A 183 26.56 -3.35 -4.83
CA ALA A 183 27.84 -2.64 -4.77
C ALA A 183 27.99 -1.85 -3.47
N LEU A 184 26.92 -1.19 -2.97
CA LEU A 184 26.96 -0.45 -1.71
C LEU A 184 27.10 -1.37 -0.50
N VAL A 185 26.49 -2.56 -0.56
CA VAL A 185 26.64 -3.59 0.47
C VAL A 185 28.07 -4.12 0.49
N MET A 186 28.63 -4.52 -0.66
CA MET A 186 29.99 -5.07 -0.80
C MET A 186 31.06 -4.07 -0.35
N THR A 187 30.87 -2.79 -0.67
CA THR A 187 31.81 -1.71 -0.30
C THR A 187 31.57 -1.16 1.12
N GLN A 188 30.61 -1.71 1.87
CA GLN A 188 30.24 -1.28 3.23
C GLN A 188 29.85 0.20 3.35
N GLN A 189 29.37 0.81 2.25
CA GLN A 189 28.97 2.22 2.24
C GLN A 189 27.50 2.44 2.58
N LEU A 190 26.71 1.39 2.59
CA LEU A 190 25.27 1.47 2.84
C LEU A 190 24.95 2.12 4.21
N SER A 191 25.71 1.77 5.27
CA SER A 191 25.52 2.32 6.62
C SER A 191 25.64 3.85 6.67
N LYS A 192 26.54 4.43 5.89
CA LYS A 192 26.69 5.89 5.78
C LYS A 192 25.44 6.53 5.18
N ILE A 193 24.88 5.93 4.13
CA ILE A 193 23.69 6.42 3.46
C ILE A 193 22.46 6.30 4.36
N VAL A 194 22.30 5.17 5.06
CA VAL A 194 21.23 4.95 6.04
C VAL A 194 21.27 5.99 7.16
N ASN A 195 22.46 6.35 7.66
CA ASN A 195 22.63 7.34 8.72
C ASN A 195 22.32 8.79 8.28
N ILE A 196 22.49 9.10 7.01
CA ILE A 196 22.23 10.45 6.46
C ILE A 196 20.77 10.60 6.01
N SER A 197 20.13 9.51 5.58
CA SER A 197 18.77 9.54 4.99
C SER A 197 17.71 10.23 5.87
N PRO A 198 17.70 10.12 7.22
CA PRO A 198 16.73 10.82 8.05
C PRO A 198 16.83 12.36 7.95
N GLN A 199 18.02 12.91 7.69
CA GLN A 199 18.23 14.35 7.51
C GLN A 199 17.51 14.87 6.23
N LEU A 200 17.27 13.96 5.27
CA LEU A 200 16.52 14.24 4.05
C LEU A 200 15.03 13.89 4.17
N GLY A 201 14.57 13.51 5.37
CA GLY A 201 13.20 13.05 5.59
C GLY A 201 12.90 11.68 4.96
N LEU A 202 13.95 10.87 4.72
CA LEU A 202 13.85 9.55 4.12
C LEU A 202 14.20 8.44 5.13
N ALA A 203 13.59 7.26 4.96
CA ALA A 203 13.98 6.04 5.66
C ALA A 203 14.45 4.99 4.65
N ILE A 204 15.56 4.34 4.97
CA ILE A 204 16.08 3.21 4.19
C ILE A 204 16.00 1.97 5.07
N ARG A 205 15.38 0.90 4.53
CA ARG A 205 15.21 -0.37 5.25
C ARG A 205 15.51 -1.53 4.33
N ASN A 206 16.02 -2.62 4.90
CA ASN A 206 16.10 -3.88 4.14
C ASN A 206 14.68 -4.37 3.83
N PHE A 207 14.45 -4.77 2.57
CA PHE A 207 13.12 -5.14 2.10
C PHE A 207 12.59 -6.43 2.74
N PHE A 208 13.49 -7.38 3.02
CA PHE A 208 13.16 -8.67 3.61
C PHE A 208 13.22 -8.68 5.15
N GLY A 209 13.51 -7.56 5.80
CA GLY A 209 13.65 -7.42 7.24
C GLY A 209 15.11 -7.27 7.68
N GLU A 210 15.32 -6.82 8.93
CA GLU A 210 16.64 -6.49 9.46
C GLU A 210 17.58 -7.71 9.59
N ASP A 211 17.01 -8.91 9.76
CA ASP A 211 17.78 -10.15 9.91
C ASP A 211 18.25 -10.76 8.57
N ASN A 212 17.88 -10.16 7.44
CA ASN A 212 18.20 -10.70 6.12
C ASN A 212 19.37 -9.92 5.47
N ALA A 213 20.44 -10.63 5.13
CA ALA A 213 21.63 -10.09 4.46
C ALA A 213 21.39 -9.83 2.94
N GLY A 214 20.19 -9.48 2.52
CA GLY A 214 19.86 -9.24 1.12
C GLY A 214 20.36 -7.88 0.62
N ASN A 215 20.47 -7.76 -0.72
CA ASN A 215 20.90 -6.54 -1.41
C ASN A 215 19.74 -5.65 -1.87
N ILE A 216 18.51 -5.95 -1.40
CA ILE A 216 17.30 -5.21 -1.79
C ILE A 216 16.85 -4.32 -0.64
N PHE A 217 16.74 -3.02 -0.91
CA PHE A 217 16.40 -1.99 0.05
C PHE A 217 15.21 -1.19 -0.41
N GLN A 218 14.40 -0.76 0.53
CA GLN A 218 13.31 0.16 0.30
C GLN A 218 13.69 1.53 0.87
N ILE A 219 13.53 2.58 0.04
CA ILE A 219 13.57 3.98 0.48
C ILE A 219 12.15 4.51 0.50
N ASP A 220 11.72 5.12 1.60
CA ASP A 220 10.41 5.74 1.75
C ASP A 220 10.50 7.11 2.45
N ASN A 221 9.51 7.99 2.20
CA ASN A 221 9.38 9.24 2.94
C ASN A 221 8.99 8.95 4.39
N GLN A 222 9.63 9.64 5.34
CA GLN A 222 9.30 9.55 6.77
C GLN A 222 8.19 10.53 7.17
N LEU A 223 8.18 11.71 6.54
CA LEU A 223 7.28 12.79 6.90
C LEU A 223 6.02 12.74 6.03
N THR A 224 4.87 12.87 6.68
CA THR A 224 3.54 12.95 6.05
C THR A 224 2.77 14.16 6.54
N LEU A 225 3.20 14.80 7.63
CA LEU A 225 2.61 15.99 8.23
C LEU A 225 3.50 17.21 7.95
N GLY A 226 2.87 18.39 7.72
CA GLY A 226 3.57 19.64 7.57
C GLY A 226 3.99 20.01 6.14
N PHE A 227 3.66 19.20 5.14
CA PHE A 227 3.75 19.61 3.74
C PHE A 227 2.48 20.42 3.37
N LYS A 228 2.69 21.64 2.89
CA LYS A 228 1.65 22.50 2.29
C LYS A 228 1.61 22.26 0.79
#